data_d9a45171899bbe67ab9f6506960ef62a
#
_entry.id   d9a45171899bbe67ab9f6506960ef62a
#
_cell.length_a   1.000
_cell.length_b   1.000
_cell.length_c   1.000
_cell.angle_alpha   90.00
_cell.angle_beta   90.00
_cell.angle_gamma   90.00
#
_symmetry.space_group_name_H-M   'P 1'
#
loop_
_entity.id
_entity.type
_entity.pdbx_description
1 polymer ?
#
loop_
_entity_poly.entity_id
_entity_poly.type
_entity_poly.pdbx_seq_one_letter_code
_entity_poly.pdbx_strand_id
1 'polypeptide(L)'
;VIPKVFYTADLSESPDRQRLTAWKHAWQTLHPEWDVVTFTLETRPPILNHDQWQQTLDLSEPAASAARLNLLRYEVLAREGGVFVDPDRLPLRSLDELVAGVGAFCSTIASHGASRPHMLSPSVLGATRNHPMLWHAIRDLPHSVLVYRGVWDQSGPGFLTRVVRDHGHFRDVVPFHWAMFEQGEEPAKAHGGAFGFVTAKAAEVVA
;
A
#
# COMPACT_ATOMS: atom_id res chain seq x y z
N VAL A 1 -8.65 -13.78 9.68
CA VAL A 1 -7.29 -13.35 10.09
C VAL A 1 -6.53 -12.98 8.84
N ILE A 2 -5.79 -11.87 8.87
CA ILE A 2 -4.90 -11.45 7.78
C ILE A 2 -3.76 -12.47 7.68
N PRO A 3 -3.48 -13.06 6.49
CA PRO A 3 -2.34 -13.96 6.30
C PRO A 3 -1.00 -13.29 6.64
N LYS A 4 -0.09 -14.04 7.24
CA LYS A 4 1.25 -13.57 7.62
C LYS A 4 2.18 -13.50 6.40
N VAL A 5 1.88 -12.59 5.48
CA VAL A 5 2.70 -12.35 4.29
C VAL A 5 2.75 -10.87 3.96
N PHE A 6 3.96 -10.37 3.71
CA PHE A 6 4.21 -9.03 3.18
C PHE A 6 4.46 -9.08 1.69
N TYR A 7 3.91 -8.10 1.00
CA TYR A 7 4.15 -7.87 -0.42
C TYR A 7 4.69 -6.48 -0.66
N THR A 8 5.58 -6.36 -1.63
CA THR A 8 5.94 -5.09 -2.26
C THR A 8 6.29 -5.32 -3.73
N ALA A 9 6.44 -4.25 -4.50
CA ALA A 9 6.86 -4.36 -5.87
C ALA A 9 7.66 -3.13 -6.32
N ASP A 10 8.59 -3.36 -7.26
CA ASP A 10 9.15 -2.32 -8.10
C ASP A 10 8.77 -2.63 -9.55
N LEU A 11 7.78 -1.89 -10.08
CA LEU A 11 7.19 -2.11 -11.40
C LEU A 11 7.68 -1.11 -12.44
N SER A 12 8.86 -0.53 -12.19
CA SER A 12 9.60 0.25 -13.18
C SER A 12 10.24 -0.66 -14.24
N GLU A 13 10.63 -0.09 -15.37
CA GLU A 13 11.35 -0.82 -16.43
C GLU A 13 12.73 -1.30 -15.98
N SER A 14 13.33 -0.61 -15.01
CA SER A 14 14.63 -0.94 -14.43
C SER A 14 14.51 -1.05 -12.91
N PRO A 15 13.98 -2.17 -12.39
CA PRO A 15 13.73 -2.33 -10.96
C PRO A 15 15.03 -2.34 -10.16
N ASP A 16 15.03 -1.61 -9.05
CA ASP A 16 16.13 -1.62 -8.09
C ASP A 16 16.08 -2.90 -7.24
N ARG A 17 16.73 -3.95 -7.73
CA ARG A 17 16.79 -5.25 -7.09
C ARG A 17 17.53 -5.20 -5.74
N GLN A 18 18.50 -4.30 -5.59
CA GLN A 18 19.23 -4.14 -4.32
C GLN A 18 18.30 -3.55 -3.26
N ARG A 19 17.53 -2.52 -3.60
CA ARG A 19 16.52 -1.94 -2.72
C ARG A 19 15.45 -2.97 -2.32
N LEU A 20 14.93 -3.75 -3.26
CA LEU A 20 13.97 -4.80 -2.96
C LEU A 20 14.55 -5.88 -2.02
N THR A 21 15.82 -6.24 -2.20
CA THR A 21 16.51 -7.20 -1.33
C THR A 21 16.70 -6.64 0.08
N ALA A 22 17.12 -5.39 0.20
CA ALA A 22 17.26 -4.72 1.50
C ALA A 22 15.90 -4.57 2.19
N TRP A 23 14.86 -4.21 1.45
CA TRP A 23 13.49 -4.13 1.95
C TRP A 23 13.02 -5.49 2.50
N LYS A 24 13.19 -6.55 1.70
CA LYS A 24 12.86 -7.91 2.13
C LYS A 24 13.56 -8.30 3.41
N HIS A 25 14.86 -8.05 3.50
CA HIS A 25 15.67 -8.36 4.69
C HIS A 25 15.17 -7.61 5.93
N ALA A 26 14.87 -6.30 5.81
CA ALA A 26 14.37 -5.51 6.91
C ALA A 26 13.03 -6.02 7.47
N TRP A 27 12.09 -6.35 6.56
CA TRP A 27 10.79 -6.90 6.95
C TRP A 27 10.90 -8.29 7.55
N GLN A 28 11.73 -9.18 6.97
CA GLN A 28 11.94 -10.54 7.48
C GLN A 28 12.61 -10.55 8.86
N THR A 29 13.51 -9.61 9.12
CA THR A 29 14.21 -9.51 10.42
C THR A 29 13.25 -9.20 11.56
N LEU A 30 12.29 -8.29 11.35
CA LEU A 30 11.31 -7.92 12.37
C LEU A 30 10.09 -8.85 12.43
N HIS A 31 9.88 -9.65 11.38
CA HIS A 31 8.74 -10.58 11.26
C HIS A 31 9.24 -11.96 10.80
N PRO A 32 10.00 -12.68 11.64
CA PRO A 32 10.64 -13.93 11.22
C PRO A 32 9.64 -15.04 10.84
N GLU A 33 8.40 -14.96 11.33
CA GLU A 33 7.33 -15.91 11.02
C GLU A 33 6.47 -15.52 9.82
N TRP A 34 6.79 -14.40 9.15
CA TRP A 34 6.03 -13.93 7.99
C TRP A 34 6.79 -14.22 6.70
N ASP A 35 6.05 -14.61 5.69
CA ASP A 35 6.60 -14.65 4.33
C ASP A 35 6.77 -13.24 3.79
N VAL A 36 7.80 -13.04 2.97
CA VAL A 36 8.06 -11.74 2.32
C VAL A 36 8.26 -11.96 0.83
N VAL A 37 7.35 -11.41 0.04
CA VAL A 37 7.29 -11.56 -1.41
C VAL A 37 7.51 -10.20 -2.09
N THR A 38 8.42 -10.17 -3.06
CA THR A 38 8.69 -8.98 -3.87
C THR A 38 8.39 -9.26 -5.34
N PHE A 39 7.75 -8.31 -6.01
CA PHE A 39 7.40 -8.40 -7.41
C PHE A 39 8.17 -7.40 -8.28
N THR A 40 8.40 -7.79 -9.52
CA THR A 40 8.85 -6.93 -10.62
C THR A 40 7.86 -7.08 -11.78
N LEU A 41 8.04 -6.36 -12.87
CA LEU A 41 7.24 -6.55 -14.09
C LEU A 41 7.27 -8.00 -14.59
N GLU A 42 8.42 -8.69 -14.41
CA GLU A 42 8.62 -10.08 -14.87
C GLU A 42 7.99 -11.11 -13.94
N THR A 43 7.96 -10.84 -12.62
CA THR A 43 7.58 -11.84 -11.60
C THR A 43 6.17 -11.62 -11.04
N ARG A 44 5.50 -10.54 -11.42
CA ARG A 44 4.14 -10.26 -10.95
C ARG A 44 3.13 -11.31 -11.43
N PRO A 45 2.09 -11.59 -10.65
CA PRO A 45 0.99 -12.42 -11.11
C PRO A 45 0.20 -11.75 -12.25
N PRO A 46 -0.60 -12.51 -13.00
CA PRO A 46 -1.54 -11.96 -13.97
C PRO A 46 -2.52 -10.97 -13.32
N ILE A 47 -2.84 -9.91 -14.04
CA ILE A 47 -3.73 -8.82 -13.61
C ILE A 47 -5.12 -9.00 -14.22
N LEU A 48 -6.17 -8.90 -13.42
CA LEU A 48 -7.58 -8.97 -13.86
C LEU A 48 -7.97 -7.71 -14.65
N ASN A 49 -7.58 -6.54 -14.15
CA ASN A 49 -7.78 -5.24 -14.81
C ASN A 49 -6.75 -5.02 -15.92
N HIS A 50 -6.69 -5.95 -16.87
CA HIS A 50 -5.70 -5.97 -17.93
C HIS A 50 -5.72 -4.69 -18.79
N ASP A 51 -6.89 -4.19 -19.17
CA ASP A 51 -7.01 -2.99 -20.01
C ASP A 51 -6.50 -1.75 -19.27
N GLN A 52 -6.79 -1.62 -17.97
CA GLN A 52 -6.29 -0.53 -17.13
C GLN A 52 -4.78 -0.65 -16.93
N TRP A 53 -4.26 -1.87 -16.85
CA TRP A 53 -2.82 -2.09 -16.84
C TRP A 53 -2.17 -1.63 -18.14
N GLN A 54 -2.74 -1.97 -19.31
CA GLN A 54 -2.21 -1.52 -20.60
C GLN A 54 -2.19 0.01 -20.71
N GLN A 55 -3.22 0.70 -20.21
CA GLN A 55 -3.27 2.16 -20.18
C GLN A 55 -2.13 2.79 -19.36
N THR A 56 -1.52 2.07 -18.41
CA THR A 56 -0.35 2.59 -17.69
C THR A 56 0.89 2.73 -18.56
N LEU A 57 0.94 2.06 -19.72
CA LEU A 57 2.05 2.17 -20.67
C LEU A 57 2.13 3.57 -21.33
N ASP A 58 1.01 4.28 -21.37
CA ASP A 58 0.91 5.63 -21.91
C ASP A 58 1.29 6.72 -20.88
N LEU A 59 1.55 6.30 -19.64
CA LEU A 59 1.96 7.22 -18.56
C LEU A 59 3.49 7.31 -18.49
N SER A 60 3.97 8.49 -18.16
CA SER A 60 5.39 8.69 -17.82
C SER A 60 5.66 8.26 -16.37
N GLU A 61 6.91 7.90 -16.07
CA GLU A 61 7.36 7.71 -14.70
C GLU A 61 7.39 9.03 -13.93
N PRO A 62 7.07 9.07 -12.62
CA PRO A 62 6.75 7.91 -11.77
C PRO A 62 5.27 7.50 -11.76
N ALA A 63 4.43 8.15 -12.55
CA ALA A 63 2.98 7.90 -12.55
C ALA A 63 2.64 6.48 -13.04
N ALA A 64 3.37 5.98 -14.04
CA ALA A 64 3.20 4.61 -14.55
C ALA A 64 3.42 3.56 -13.46
N SER A 65 4.55 3.62 -12.77
CA SER A 65 4.88 2.69 -11.68
C SER A 65 3.89 2.78 -10.53
N ALA A 66 3.45 3.98 -10.15
CA ALA A 66 2.47 4.17 -9.09
C ALA A 66 1.09 3.59 -9.46
N ALA A 67 0.63 3.77 -10.70
CA ALA A 67 -0.62 3.18 -11.18
C ALA A 67 -0.55 1.65 -11.18
N ARG A 68 0.52 1.07 -11.75
CA ARG A 68 0.75 -0.38 -11.76
C ARG A 68 0.79 -0.96 -10.35
N LEU A 69 1.45 -0.28 -9.41
CA LEU A 69 1.55 -0.71 -8.02
C LEU A 69 0.18 -0.77 -7.34
N ASN A 70 -0.68 0.23 -7.58
CA ASN A 70 -2.02 0.25 -7.03
C ASN A 70 -2.90 -0.90 -7.60
N LEU A 71 -2.85 -1.15 -8.91
CA LEU A 71 -3.58 -2.26 -9.53
C LEU A 71 -3.13 -3.60 -8.93
N LEU A 72 -1.83 -3.86 -8.94
CA LEU A 72 -1.26 -5.10 -8.41
C LEU A 72 -1.65 -5.32 -6.95
N ARG A 73 -1.55 -4.30 -6.13
CA ARG A 73 -1.87 -4.33 -4.69
C ARG A 73 -3.28 -4.80 -4.42
N TYR A 74 -4.28 -4.20 -5.05
CA TYR A 74 -5.69 -4.57 -4.85
C TYR A 74 -5.94 -6.01 -5.24
N GLU A 75 -5.38 -6.45 -6.36
CA GLU A 75 -5.62 -7.79 -6.88
C GLU A 75 -4.87 -8.89 -6.11
N VAL A 76 -3.63 -8.65 -5.69
CA VAL A 76 -2.88 -9.59 -4.85
C VAL A 76 -3.59 -9.77 -3.52
N LEU A 77 -3.94 -8.66 -2.85
CA LEU A 77 -4.61 -8.74 -1.55
C LEU A 77 -6.02 -9.35 -1.64
N ALA A 78 -6.75 -9.12 -2.74
CA ALA A 78 -8.05 -9.75 -2.94
C ALA A 78 -7.94 -11.28 -3.02
N ARG A 79 -6.94 -11.77 -3.72
CA ARG A 79 -6.74 -13.20 -3.96
C ARG A 79 -6.07 -13.92 -2.82
N GLU A 80 -5.03 -13.31 -2.26
CA GLU A 80 -4.15 -13.98 -1.29
C GLU A 80 -4.33 -13.47 0.14
N GLY A 81 -4.85 -12.26 0.32
CA GLY A 81 -4.78 -11.55 1.60
C GLY A 81 -3.35 -11.14 1.93
N GLY A 82 -3.10 -10.74 3.18
CA GLY A 82 -1.78 -10.31 3.65
C GLY A 82 -1.66 -8.79 3.75
N VAL A 83 -0.45 -8.29 3.69
CA VAL A 83 -0.14 -6.86 3.83
C VAL A 83 0.73 -6.39 2.67
N PHE A 84 0.25 -5.43 1.90
CA PHE A 84 1.02 -4.80 0.83
C PHE A 84 1.56 -3.46 1.32
N VAL A 85 2.87 -3.25 1.14
CA VAL A 85 3.60 -2.08 1.62
C VAL A 85 4.39 -1.48 0.47
N ASP A 86 4.40 -0.16 0.37
CA ASP A 86 5.19 0.54 -0.64
C ASP A 86 6.70 0.27 -0.47
N PRO A 87 7.47 0.19 -1.57
CA PRO A 87 8.87 -0.20 -1.53
C PRO A 87 9.80 0.82 -0.88
N ASP A 88 9.29 2.02 -0.59
CA ASP A 88 10.00 3.07 0.15
C ASP A 88 9.73 3.05 1.67
N ARG A 89 8.97 2.07 2.16
CA ARG A 89 8.61 1.93 3.58
C ARG A 89 9.41 0.81 4.22
N LEU A 90 10.10 1.14 5.33
CA LEU A 90 10.83 0.19 6.15
C LEU A 90 10.18 0.05 7.52
N PRO A 91 10.12 -1.17 8.09
CA PRO A 91 9.52 -1.38 9.39
C PRO A 91 10.43 -0.90 10.51
N LEU A 92 9.86 -0.27 11.53
CA LEU A 92 10.55 0.04 12.79
C LEU A 92 10.18 -0.92 13.92
N ARG A 93 9.01 -1.55 13.82
CA ARG A 93 8.48 -2.52 14.80
C ARG A 93 7.66 -3.59 14.10
N SER A 94 7.41 -4.69 14.82
CA SER A 94 6.48 -5.72 14.35
C SER A 94 5.05 -5.20 14.21
N LEU A 95 4.35 -5.67 13.18
CA LEU A 95 2.91 -5.43 12.96
C LEU A 95 2.00 -6.48 13.61
N ASP A 96 2.55 -7.53 14.24
CA ASP A 96 1.76 -8.66 14.73
C ASP A 96 0.60 -8.22 15.63
N GLU A 97 0.87 -7.32 16.58
CA GLU A 97 -0.17 -6.82 17.50
C GLU A 97 -1.18 -5.91 16.77
N LEU A 98 -0.72 -5.12 15.80
CA LEU A 98 -1.56 -4.19 15.06
C LEU A 98 -2.60 -4.90 14.22
N VAL A 99 -2.24 -6.01 13.59
CA VAL A 99 -3.11 -6.77 12.68
C VAL A 99 -3.91 -7.86 13.37
N ALA A 100 -3.68 -8.08 14.68
CA ALA A 100 -4.39 -9.09 15.45
C ALA A 100 -5.90 -8.76 15.53
N GLY A 101 -6.73 -9.64 15.02
CA GLY A 101 -8.20 -9.47 15.06
C GLY A 101 -8.78 -8.48 14.05
N VAL A 102 -7.96 -7.89 13.18
CA VAL A 102 -8.39 -6.96 12.13
C VAL A 102 -8.69 -7.71 10.84
N GLY A 103 -9.81 -7.39 10.19
CA GLY A 103 -10.18 -7.97 8.89
C GLY A 103 -9.53 -7.27 7.71
N ALA A 104 -9.46 -5.94 7.76
CA ALA A 104 -8.71 -5.10 6.83
C ALA A 104 -8.29 -3.79 7.50
N PHE A 105 -7.19 -3.23 7.04
CA PHE A 105 -6.69 -1.93 7.50
C PHE A 105 -5.95 -1.18 6.39
N CYS A 106 -5.85 0.12 6.53
CA CYS A 106 -5.00 0.97 5.71
C CYS A 106 -4.44 2.13 6.53
N SER A 107 -3.41 2.80 6.04
CA SER A 107 -3.00 4.08 6.62
C SER A 107 -3.93 5.21 6.19
N THR A 108 -3.94 6.32 6.94
CA THR A 108 -4.47 7.60 6.46
C THR A 108 -3.35 8.45 5.89
N ILE A 109 -3.69 9.53 5.20
CA ILE A 109 -2.71 10.53 4.74
C ILE A 109 -2.72 11.71 5.69
N ALA A 110 -1.54 12.28 5.96
CA ALA A 110 -1.44 13.56 6.66
C ALA A 110 -2.21 14.64 5.88
N SER A 111 -3.24 15.21 6.48
CA SER A 111 -3.91 16.37 5.89
C SER A 111 -3.06 17.61 6.13
N HIS A 112 -2.53 18.18 5.08
CA HIS A 112 -1.91 19.50 5.15
C HIS A 112 -3.03 20.56 5.13
N GLY A 113 -3.56 20.88 6.32
CA GLY A 113 -4.61 21.88 6.54
C GLY A 113 -5.93 21.30 7.06
N ALA A 114 -6.57 22.05 7.95
CA ALA A 114 -7.79 21.67 8.70
C ALA A 114 -9.05 21.44 7.85
N SER A 115 -8.99 21.59 6.54
CA SER A 115 -10.15 21.55 5.63
C SER A 115 -10.23 20.34 4.72
N ARG A 116 -9.27 19.40 4.78
CA ARG A 116 -9.35 18.16 3.98
C ARG A 116 -9.74 16.99 4.88
N PRO A 117 -10.76 16.22 4.50
CA PRO A 117 -11.10 14.99 5.22
C PRO A 117 -9.90 14.04 5.18
N HIS A 118 -9.71 13.26 6.25
CA HIS A 118 -8.69 12.21 6.28
C HIS A 118 -8.91 11.26 5.11
N MET A 119 -7.96 11.22 4.20
CA MET A 119 -7.98 10.29 3.08
C MET A 119 -7.28 9.00 3.46
N LEU A 120 -7.78 7.89 2.95
CA LEU A 120 -7.18 6.58 3.12
C LEU A 120 -6.01 6.43 2.15
N SER A 121 -4.89 5.90 2.65
CA SER A 121 -3.71 5.64 1.83
C SER A 121 -3.55 4.16 1.57
N PRO A 122 -3.35 3.74 0.33
CA PRO A 122 -2.99 2.36 0.03
C PRO A 122 -1.51 2.03 0.29
N SER A 123 -0.66 2.98 0.70
CA SER A 123 0.79 2.77 0.89
C SER A 123 1.12 1.66 1.89
N VAL A 124 0.25 1.47 2.88
CA VAL A 124 0.22 0.30 3.76
C VAL A 124 -1.22 -0.18 3.83
N LEU A 125 -1.49 -1.30 3.19
CA LEU A 125 -2.83 -1.88 3.09
C LEU A 125 -2.78 -3.36 3.43
N GLY A 126 -3.58 -3.79 4.38
CA GLY A 126 -3.70 -5.19 4.76
C GLY A 126 -5.14 -5.67 4.73
N ALA A 127 -5.35 -6.91 4.34
CA ALA A 127 -6.69 -7.51 4.35
C ALA A 127 -6.66 -9.04 4.46
N THR A 128 -7.76 -9.58 4.93
CA THR A 128 -8.03 -11.02 4.80
C THR A 128 -8.26 -11.36 3.32
N ARG A 129 -7.98 -12.61 2.95
CA ARG A 129 -8.30 -13.13 1.62
C ARG A 129 -9.78 -12.93 1.30
N ASN A 130 -10.09 -12.55 0.07
CA ASN A 130 -11.44 -12.29 -0.42
C ASN A 130 -12.19 -11.17 0.33
N HIS A 131 -11.48 -10.22 0.92
CA HIS A 131 -12.15 -9.10 1.60
C HIS A 131 -13.01 -8.30 0.60
N PRO A 132 -14.30 -8.03 0.90
CA PRO A 132 -15.25 -7.39 -0.04
C PRO A 132 -14.77 -6.04 -0.58
N MET A 133 -14.14 -5.22 0.25
CA MET A 133 -13.59 -3.91 -0.14
C MET A 133 -12.64 -4.02 -1.33
N LEU A 134 -11.78 -5.05 -1.37
CA LEU A 134 -10.82 -5.25 -2.46
C LEU A 134 -11.50 -5.66 -3.77
N TRP A 135 -12.53 -6.51 -3.70
CA TRP A 135 -13.32 -6.87 -4.88
C TRP A 135 -14.14 -5.69 -5.40
N HIS A 136 -14.64 -4.80 -4.52
CA HIS A 136 -15.24 -3.53 -4.94
C HIS A 136 -14.20 -2.64 -5.62
N ALA A 137 -12.98 -2.54 -5.08
CA ALA A 137 -11.92 -1.78 -5.73
C ALA A 137 -11.60 -2.31 -7.13
N ILE A 138 -11.43 -3.63 -7.29
CA ILE A 138 -11.14 -4.25 -8.59
C ILE A 138 -12.28 -3.98 -9.60
N ARG A 139 -13.53 -4.09 -9.17
CA ARG A 139 -14.71 -3.87 -10.02
C ARG A 139 -14.86 -2.41 -10.44
N ASP A 140 -14.61 -1.47 -9.54
CA ASP A 140 -14.86 -0.05 -9.77
C ASP A 140 -13.68 0.64 -10.48
N LEU A 141 -12.51 0.02 -10.51
CA LEU A 141 -11.29 0.58 -11.11
C LEU A 141 -11.46 0.99 -12.59
N PRO A 142 -12.07 0.17 -13.47
CA PRO A 142 -12.27 0.57 -14.86
C PRO A 142 -13.06 1.87 -15.00
N HIS A 143 -14.14 2.02 -14.25
CA HIS A 143 -14.94 3.25 -14.23
C HIS A 143 -14.13 4.43 -13.68
N SER A 144 -13.37 4.20 -12.60
CA SER A 144 -12.56 5.25 -11.98
C SER A 144 -11.51 5.81 -12.94
N VAL A 145 -10.85 4.96 -13.71
CA VAL A 145 -9.84 5.37 -14.70
C VAL A 145 -10.44 6.21 -15.83
N LEU A 146 -11.68 5.93 -16.22
CA LEU A 146 -12.39 6.70 -17.25
C LEU A 146 -12.84 8.09 -16.77
N VAL A 147 -13.29 8.19 -15.52
CA VAL A 147 -13.95 9.40 -14.99
C VAL A 147 -12.98 10.37 -14.34
N TYR A 148 -12.00 9.86 -13.62
CA TYR A 148 -11.09 10.70 -12.83
C TYR A 148 -9.78 10.97 -13.56
N ARG A 149 -9.04 11.98 -13.09
CA ARG A 149 -7.75 12.39 -13.64
C ARG A 149 -6.64 12.17 -12.63
N GLY A 150 -5.50 11.66 -13.13
CA GLY A 150 -4.31 11.41 -12.34
C GLY A 150 -4.40 10.18 -11.44
N VAL A 151 -3.27 9.55 -11.21
CA VAL A 151 -3.15 8.26 -10.49
C VAL A 151 -3.73 8.34 -9.07
N TRP A 152 -3.61 9.49 -8.42
CA TRP A 152 -4.15 9.73 -7.09
C TRP A 152 -5.65 9.42 -6.99
N ASP A 153 -6.43 9.94 -7.94
CA ASP A 153 -7.89 9.77 -7.95
C ASP A 153 -8.35 8.55 -8.74
N GLN A 154 -7.55 8.07 -9.70
CA GLN A 154 -7.92 6.93 -10.52
C GLN A 154 -7.76 5.59 -9.79
N SER A 155 -6.69 5.41 -9.03
CA SER A 155 -6.35 4.14 -8.38
C SER A 155 -5.72 4.29 -6.99
N GLY A 156 -5.31 5.49 -6.61
CA GLY A 156 -4.58 5.80 -5.37
C GLY A 156 -5.51 6.15 -4.21
N PRO A 157 -5.06 7.07 -3.33
CA PRO A 157 -5.77 7.44 -2.11
C PRO A 157 -7.19 7.95 -2.32
N GLY A 158 -7.41 8.80 -3.32
CA GLY A 158 -8.75 9.29 -3.65
C GLY A 158 -9.69 8.16 -4.04
N PHE A 159 -9.21 7.23 -4.85
CA PHE A 159 -9.96 6.03 -5.24
C PHE A 159 -10.28 5.13 -4.03
N LEU A 160 -9.28 4.74 -3.22
CA LEU A 160 -9.51 3.88 -2.06
C LEU A 160 -10.51 4.50 -1.08
N THR A 161 -10.40 5.82 -0.85
CA THR A 161 -11.34 6.55 0.02
C THR A 161 -12.77 6.47 -0.52
N ARG A 162 -12.98 6.61 -1.84
CA ARG A 162 -14.30 6.47 -2.46
C ARG A 162 -14.82 5.04 -2.33
N VAL A 163 -14.01 4.02 -2.62
CA VAL A 163 -14.42 2.62 -2.49
C VAL A 163 -14.91 2.31 -1.08
N VAL A 164 -14.16 2.71 -0.06
CA VAL A 164 -14.53 2.47 1.34
C VAL A 164 -15.83 3.22 1.70
N ARG A 165 -15.96 4.48 1.25
CA ARG A 165 -17.13 5.32 1.53
C ARG A 165 -18.38 4.81 0.80
N ASP A 166 -18.28 4.61 -0.50
CA ASP A 166 -19.45 4.39 -1.38
C ASP A 166 -20.02 2.98 -1.23
N HIS A 167 -19.19 2.03 -0.78
CA HIS A 167 -19.62 0.65 -0.47
C HIS A 167 -19.79 0.39 1.03
N GLY A 168 -19.68 1.41 1.88
CA GLY A 168 -19.98 1.30 3.31
C GLY A 168 -18.98 0.50 4.15
N HIS A 169 -17.72 0.41 3.70
CA HIS A 169 -16.67 -0.39 4.38
C HIS A 169 -16.05 0.27 5.62
N PHE A 170 -16.56 1.39 6.09
CA PHE A 170 -16.03 2.05 7.30
C PHE A 170 -16.10 1.19 8.57
N ARG A 171 -16.92 0.14 8.58
CA ARG A 171 -17.03 -0.80 9.71
C ARG A 171 -16.06 -1.97 9.60
N ASP A 172 -15.58 -2.25 8.39
CA ASP A 172 -14.80 -3.44 8.07
C ASP A 172 -13.32 -3.12 7.87
N VAL A 173 -12.99 -1.85 7.60
CA VAL A 173 -11.63 -1.37 7.36
C VAL A 173 -11.21 -0.43 8.48
N VAL A 174 -10.13 -0.77 9.16
CA VAL A 174 -9.57 0.07 10.23
C VAL A 174 -8.59 1.09 9.63
N PRO A 175 -8.90 2.39 9.68
CA PRO A 175 -7.96 3.42 9.25
C PRO A 175 -6.99 3.71 10.39
N PHE A 176 -5.73 3.34 10.21
CA PHE A 176 -4.68 3.73 11.16
C PHE A 176 -4.15 5.11 10.84
N HIS A 177 -3.87 5.90 11.87
CA HIS A 177 -3.37 7.25 11.70
C HIS A 177 -2.02 7.24 10.95
N TRP A 178 -1.84 8.14 10.01
CA TRP A 178 -0.63 8.24 9.17
C TRP A 178 0.67 8.26 10.00
N ALA A 179 0.69 8.95 11.14
CA ALA A 179 1.86 9.03 12.01
C ALA A 179 2.31 7.66 12.59
N MET A 180 1.52 6.61 12.44
CA MET A 180 1.94 5.25 12.78
C MET A 180 2.84 4.64 11.69
N PHE A 181 2.76 5.15 10.45
CA PHE A 181 3.40 4.57 9.28
C PHE A 181 4.32 5.55 8.54
N GLU A 182 4.18 6.85 8.76
CA GLU A 182 4.98 7.88 8.12
C GLU A 182 5.74 8.65 9.20
N GLN A 183 7.05 8.60 9.16
CA GLN A 183 7.87 9.55 9.88
C GLN A 183 8.10 10.74 8.94
N GLY A 184 7.72 11.94 9.39
CA GLY A 184 8.15 13.17 8.74
C GLY A 184 9.68 13.28 8.76
N GLU A 185 10.24 14.22 8.02
CA GLU A 185 11.70 14.50 7.95
C GLU A 185 12.33 14.85 9.31
N GLU A 186 11.53 15.12 10.34
CA GLU A 186 11.97 15.21 11.74
C GLU A 186 11.71 13.87 12.44
N PRO A 187 12.70 13.27 13.13
CA PRO A 187 12.44 12.14 14.01
C PRO A 187 11.38 12.59 15.01
N ALA A 188 10.27 11.86 15.01
CA ALA A 188 9.10 12.20 15.83
C ALA A 188 9.47 12.25 17.32
N LYS A 189 9.96 13.40 17.78
CA LYS A 189 10.23 13.70 19.19
C LYS A 189 8.97 13.71 20.05
N ALA A 190 7.77 13.64 19.44
CA ALA A 190 6.58 14.04 20.16
C ALA A 190 5.45 13.02 20.20
N HIS A 191 5.41 12.03 19.35
CA HIS A 191 4.24 11.14 19.35
C HIS A 191 4.71 9.71 19.41
N GLY A 192 4.91 9.17 20.59
CA GLY A 192 5.31 7.78 20.86
C GLY A 192 4.53 6.71 20.09
N GLY A 193 4.44 6.87 18.79
CA GLY A 193 3.82 5.96 17.85
C GLY A 193 4.55 4.63 17.89
N ALA A 194 3.86 3.61 18.35
CA ALA A 194 4.41 2.28 18.54
C ALA A 194 4.83 1.61 17.23
N PHE A 195 4.39 2.13 16.07
CA PHE A 195 4.56 1.52 14.75
C PHE A 195 4.96 2.59 13.74
N GLY A 196 6.23 2.91 13.67
CA GLY A 196 6.75 3.86 12.68
C GLY A 196 7.40 3.14 11.51
N PHE A 197 7.25 3.68 10.31
CA PHE A 197 8.05 3.33 9.14
C PHE A 197 8.97 4.49 8.80
N VAL A 198 10.19 4.19 8.40
CA VAL A 198 11.12 5.17 7.85
C VAL A 198 11.05 5.10 6.34
N THR A 199 11.02 6.22 5.65
CA THR A 199 11.21 6.22 4.21
C THR A 199 12.66 5.83 3.88
N ALA A 200 12.88 5.14 2.77
CA ALA A 200 14.21 4.69 2.37
C ALA A 200 15.24 5.83 2.31
N LYS A 201 14.82 7.06 2.00
CA LYS A 201 15.68 8.26 2.04
C LYS A 201 16.19 8.62 3.44
N ALA A 202 15.42 8.32 4.48
CA ALA A 202 15.88 8.59 5.87
C ALA A 202 16.82 7.49 6.38
N ALA A 203 16.77 6.28 5.82
CA ALA A 203 17.66 5.19 6.19
C ALA A 203 19.11 5.41 5.71
N GLU A 204 19.34 6.17 4.64
CA GLU A 204 20.69 6.53 4.17
C GLU A 204 21.43 7.51 5.10
N VAL A 205 20.70 8.17 6.01
CA VAL A 205 21.28 9.17 6.94
C VAL A 205 21.66 8.53 8.28
N VAL A 206 21.21 7.31 8.56
CA VAL A 206 21.39 6.62 9.87
C VAL A 206 22.41 5.47 9.78
N ALA A 207 22.94 5.19 8.61
CA ALA A 207 24.03 4.23 8.38
C ALA A 207 25.37 4.95 8.28
#